data_fd640fb6633be932cada8621e0173d41
#
_entry.id   fd640fb6633be932cada8621e0173d41
#
_cell.length_a   1.000
_cell.length_b   1.000
_cell.length_c   1.000
_cell.angle_alpha   90.00
_cell.angle_beta   90.00
_cell.angle_gamma   90.00
#
_symmetry.space_group_name_H-M   'P 1'
#
loop_
_entity.id
_entity.type
_entity.pdbx_description
1 polymer ?
#
loop_
_entity_poly.entity_id
_entity_poly.type
_entity_poly.pdbx_seq_one_letter_code
_entity_poly.pdbx_strand_id
1 'polypeptide(L)'
;MTKRKEQQPKYKQSETVVIKRSQINFAPYNPRKEDPEVIKKLKKNFKTVGYLGGIVWNQLSSYLVSGHKRVQTLDIINNYDGTPETDYEIKVEAVELDDKTEREQNIFMNSPSAMGEFDMEKIKVLVPEIDYKAAGLSEADMNIYGIRHAGRNKFRTV
;
A
#
# COMPACT_ATOMS: atom_id res chain seq x y z
N MET A 1 28.30 -32.79 -1.23
CA MET A 1 27.30 -31.67 -1.16
C MET A 1 27.96 -30.43 -1.71
N THR A 2 27.61 -30.06 -2.90
CA THR A 2 28.08 -28.80 -3.51
C THR A 2 27.32 -27.67 -2.87
N LYS A 3 27.99 -26.81 -2.07
CA LYS A 3 27.42 -25.57 -1.60
C LYS A 3 27.02 -24.73 -2.81
N ARG A 4 25.72 -24.48 -3.01
CA ARG A 4 25.29 -23.48 -3.97
C ARG A 4 25.97 -22.17 -3.56
N LYS A 5 26.80 -21.62 -4.46
CA LYS A 5 27.29 -20.26 -4.31
C LYS A 5 26.03 -19.37 -4.29
N GLU A 6 25.77 -18.71 -3.17
CA GLU A 6 24.76 -17.67 -3.10
C GLU A 6 25.16 -16.62 -4.14
N GLN A 7 24.40 -16.56 -5.22
CA GLN A 7 24.58 -15.51 -6.20
C GLN A 7 24.09 -14.21 -5.58
N GLN A 8 24.97 -13.25 -5.46
CA GLN A 8 24.62 -11.88 -5.06
C GLN A 8 23.59 -11.33 -6.07
N PRO A 9 22.51 -10.68 -5.60
CA PRO A 9 21.54 -10.09 -6.51
C PRO A 9 22.20 -8.99 -7.36
N LYS A 10 21.77 -8.89 -8.62
CA LYS A 10 22.29 -7.90 -9.58
C LYS A 10 21.88 -6.45 -9.27
N TYR A 11 21.03 -6.25 -8.32
CA TYR A 11 20.46 -4.96 -7.93
C TYR A 11 20.31 -4.90 -6.41
N LYS A 12 20.28 -3.68 -5.90
CA LYS A 12 19.98 -3.46 -4.48
C LYS A 12 18.57 -3.89 -4.17
N GLN A 13 18.38 -4.41 -2.97
CA GLN A 13 17.06 -4.75 -2.44
C GLN A 13 16.85 -4.04 -1.12
N SER A 14 15.61 -3.68 -0.85
CA SER A 14 15.20 -3.24 0.47
C SER A 14 15.33 -4.38 1.48
N GLU A 15 15.45 -4.02 2.73
CA GLU A 15 15.44 -4.97 3.85
C GLU A 15 14.10 -4.91 4.56
N THR A 16 13.44 -6.05 4.70
CA THR A 16 12.21 -6.14 5.49
C THR A 16 12.58 -6.13 6.97
N VAL A 17 12.13 -5.11 7.69
CA VAL A 17 12.40 -4.94 9.12
C VAL A 17 11.11 -4.65 9.89
N VAL A 18 11.12 -4.97 11.17
CA VAL A 18 10.07 -4.55 12.13
C VAL A 18 10.62 -3.39 12.93
N ILE A 19 9.92 -2.26 12.87
CA ILE A 19 10.26 -1.04 13.59
C ILE A 19 9.06 -0.57 14.42
N LYS A 20 9.30 0.36 15.33
CA LYS A 20 8.23 1.03 16.07
C LYS A 20 7.63 2.16 15.24
N ARG A 21 6.32 2.35 15.36
CA ARG A 21 5.62 3.47 14.72
C ARG A 21 6.28 4.82 15.02
N SER A 22 6.75 5.00 16.24
CA SER A 22 7.43 6.22 16.68
C SER A 22 8.70 6.56 15.90
N GLN A 23 9.29 5.61 15.20
CA GLN A 23 10.47 5.83 14.34
C GLN A 23 10.11 6.38 12.96
N ILE A 24 8.83 6.40 12.60
CA ILE A 24 8.34 6.83 11.29
C ILE A 24 7.88 8.28 11.34
N ASN A 25 8.37 9.08 10.41
CA ASN A 25 7.88 10.43 10.16
C ASN A 25 7.25 10.50 8.77
N PHE A 26 6.13 11.19 8.67
CA PHE A 26 5.51 11.49 7.38
C PHE A 26 6.37 12.50 6.61
N ALA A 27 6.60 12.25 5.33
CA ALA A 27 7.33 13.18 4.48
C ALA A 27 6.51 14.47 4.29
N PRO A 28 7.02 15.65 4.70
CA PRO A 28 6.25 16.89 4.61
C PRO A 28 5.98 17.33 3.18
N TYR A 29 6.77 16.86 2.23
CA TYR A 29 6.63 17.14 0.80
C TYR A 29 5.73 16.13 0.06
N ASN A 30 5.13 15.17 0.75
CA ASN A 30 4.30 14.14 0.11
C ASN A 30 3.17 14.79 -0.70
N PRO A 31 3.10 14.56 -2.03
CA PRO A 31 2.17 15.28 -2.90
C PRO A 31 0.76 14.73 -2.90
N ARG A 32 0.51 13.60 -2.23
CA ARG A 32 -0.81 12.99 -2.17
C ARG A 32 -1.77 13.84 -1.34
N LYS A 33 -2.97 14.03 -1.88
CA LYS A 33 -4.06 14.68 -1.18
C LYS A 33 -4.63 13.80 -0.08
N GLU A 34 -5.14 14.43 0.97
CA GLU A 34 -5.96 13.73 1.96
C GLU A 34 -7.20 13.14 1.29
N ASP A 35 -7.49 11.89 1.61
CA ASP A 35 -8.63 11.16 1.05
C ASP A 35 -9.21 10.21 2.10
N PRO A 36 -10.25 10.67 2.84
CA PRO A 36 -10.89 9.85 3.87
C PRO A 36 -11.49 8.54 3.34
N GLU A 37 -11.92 8.51 2.08
CA GLU A 37 -12.47 7.29 1.49
C GLU A 37 -11.41 6.22 1.28
N VAL A 38 -10.18 6.60 0.94
CA VAL A 38 -9.06 5.66 0.84
C VAL A 38 -8.73 5.08 2.21
N ILE A 39 -8.69 5.91 3.26
CA ILE A 39 -8.47 5.45 4.64
C ILE A 39 -9.55 4.45 5.05
N LYS A 40 -10.80 4.73 4.74
CA LYS A 40 -11.94 3.86 5.05
C LYS A 40 -11.82 2.49 4.37
N LYS A 41 -11.45 2.48 3.10
CA LYS A 41 -11.20 1.26 2.32
C LYS A 41 -10.03 0.44 2.89
N LEU A 42 -8.93 1.11 3.22
CA LEU A 42 -7.76 0.47 3.82
C LEU A 42 -8.08 -0.12 5.19
N LYS A 43 -8.81 0.63 6.02
CA LYS A 43 -9.23 0.15 7.35
C LYS A 43 -10.05 -1.13 7.26
N LYS A 44 -11.00 -1.18 6.35
CA LYS A 44 -11.83 -2.37 6.11
C LYS A 44 -10.97 -3.54 5.61
N ASN A 45 -10.09 -3.28 4.66
CA ASN A 45 -9.18 -4.29 4.10
C ASN A 45 -8.24 -4.86 5.17
N PHE A 46 -7.63 -4.02 5.99
CA PHE A 46 -6.71 -4.47 7.05
C PHE A 46 -7.42 -5.29 8.11
N LYS A 47 -8.67 -4.98 8.43
CA LYS A 47 -9.47 -5.76 9.38
C LYS A 47 -9.95 -7.10 8.81
N THR A 48 -10.15 -7.17 7.50
CA THR A 48 -10.67 -8.36 6.82
C THR A 48 -9.57 -9.33 6.41
N VAL A 49 -8.52 -8.81 5.80
CA VAL A 49 -7.41 -9.57 5.22
C VAL A 49 -6.14 -9.48 6.04
N GLY A 50 -5.89 -8.32 6.64
CA GLY A 50 -4.67 -8.01 7.37
C GLY A 50 -3.79 -7.01 6.62
N TYR A 51 -2.73 -6.56 7.30
CA TYR A 51 -1.71 -5.71 6.73
C TYR A 51 -0.71 -6.55 5.94
N LEU A 52 -0.68 -6.36 4.62
CA LEU A 52 0.12 -7.17 3.71
C LEU A 52 1.44 -6.50 3.28
N GLY A 53 1.77 -5.35 3.83
CA GLY A 53 2.96 -4.60 3.47
C GLY A 53 2.65 -3.38 2.60
N GLY A 54 3.65 -2.92 1.84
CA GLY A 54 3.52 -1.75 0.97
C GLY A 54 3.96 -0.44 1.62
N ILE A 55 4.71 -0.53 2.71
CA ILE A 55 5.33 0.64 3.36
C ILE A 55 6.83 0.61 3.11
N VAL A 56 7.35 1.68 2.53
CA VAL A 56 8.79 1.89 2.31
C VAL A 56 9.25 3.06 3.17
N TRP A 57 10.28 2.81 3.97
CA TRP A 57 10.80 3.74 4.97
C TRP A 57 12.29 4.00 4.75
N ASN A 58 12.67 5.26 4.68
CA ASN A 58 14.05 5.66 4.55
C ASN A 58 14.70 5.82 5.92
N GLN A 59 15.63 4.92 6.27
CA GLN A 59 16.30 4.96 7.58
C GLN A 59 17.12 6.23 7.78
N LEU A 60 17.67 6.84 6.71
CA LEU A 60 18.53 8.01 6.83
C LEU A 60 17.76 9.26 7.26
N SER A 61 16.53 9.41 6.78
CA SER A 61 15.69 10.58 7.08
C SER A 61 14.61 10.30 8.10
N SER A 62 14.29 9.05 8.34
CA SER A 62 13.10 8.56 9.04
C SER A 62 11.78 8.82 8.32
N TYR A 63 11.81 9.36 7.11
CA TYR A 63 10.60 9.64 6.33
C TYR A 63 10.08 8.43 5.59
N LEU A 64 8.76 8.36 5.47
CA LEU A 64 8.12 7.43 4.54
C LEU A 64 8.43 7.84 3.09
N VAL A 65 8.83 6.87 2.30
CA VAL A 65 8.91 7.00 0.84
C VAL A 65 7.55 6.66 0.23
N SER A 66 6.90 5.65 0.76
CA SER A 66 5.59 5.18 0.33
C SER A 66 4.80 4.62 1.52
N GLY A 67 3.48 4.67 1.41
CA GLY A 67 2.59 4.06 2.40
C GLY A 67 2.06 5.01 3.47
N HIS A 68 2.05 6.32 3.24
CA HIS A 68 1.53 7.32 4.17
C HIS A 68 0.09 7.00 4.63
N LYS A 69 -0.80 6.69 3.70
CA LYS A 69 -2.20 6.34 4.02
C LYS A 69 -2.32 5.01 4.76
N ARG A 70 -1.44 4.07 4.50
CA ARG A 70 -1.38 2.79 5.24
C ARG A 70 -0.98 3.01 6.68
N VAL A 71 0.01 3.85 6.94
CA VAL A 71 0.42 4.20 8.31
C VAL A 71 -0.68 4.98 9.01
N GLN A 72 -1.31 5.95 8.35
CA GLN A 72 -2.46 6.68 8.91
C GLN A 72 -3.57 5.71 9.32
N THR A 73 -3.86 4.72 8.49
CA THR A 73 -4.88 3.70 8.77
C THR A 73 -4.50 2.84 9.97
N LEU A 74 -3.26 2.40 10.04
CA LEU A 74 -2.76 1.62 11.18
C LEU A 74 -2.76 2.45 12.47
N ASP A 75 -2.45 3.73 12.40
CA ASP A 75 -2.57 4.65 13.53
C ASP A 75 -4.00 4.70 14.08
N ILE A 76 -4.98 4.74 13.21
CA ILE A 76 -6.39 4.72 13.61
C ILE A 76 -6.76 3.38 14.25
N ILE A 77 -6.37 2.28 13.64
CA ILE A 77 -6.66 0.93 14.16
C ILE A 77 -6.05 0.71 15.54
N ASN A 78 -4.83 1.20 15.75
CA ASN A 78 -4.08 1.05 17.00
C ASN A 78 -4.31 2.19 18.01
N ASN A 79 -5.16 3.14 17.68
CA ASN A 79 -5.39 4.34 18.50
C ASN A 79 -4.09 5.07 18.87
N TYR A 80 -3.17 5.18 17.91
CA TYR A 80 -1.87 5.82 18.12
C TYR A 80 -2.04 7.33 18.31
N ASP A 81 -1.54 7.84 19.43
CA ASP A 81 -1.60 9.25 19.81
C ASP A 81 -0.22 9.89 20.03
N GLY A 82 0.86 9.17 19.72
CA GLY A 82 2.22 9.63 19.90
C GLY A 82 2.82 9.28 21.27
N THR A 83 2.06 8.72 22.18
CA THR A 83 2.55 8.27 23.48
C THR A 83 3.20 6.89 23.38
N PRO A 84 4.16 6.56 24.29
CA PRO A 84 4.76 5.22 24.31
C PRO A 84 3.76 4.09 24.53
N GLU A 85 2.67 4.35 25.24
CA GLU A 85 1.63 3.35 25.55
C GLU A 85 0.84 2.94 24.31
N THR A 86 0.76 3.80 23.30
CA THR A 86 0.03 3.54 22.06
C THR A 86 0.95 3.19 20.91
N ASP A 87 2.25 3.18 21.11
CA ASP A 87 3.22 2.80 20.10
C ASP A 87 3.01 1.33 19.69
N TYR A 88 3.30 1.02 18.45
CA TYR A 88 3.13 -0.33 17.92
C TYR A 88 4.25 -0.68 16.96
N GLU A 89 4.47 -1.97 16.79
CA GLU A 89 5.42 -2.50 15.83
C GLU A 89 4.80 -2.61 14.44
N ILE A 90 5.60 -2.32 13.44
CA ILE A 90 5.17 -2.34 12.04
C ILE A 90 6.29 -2.88 11.15
N LYS A 91 5.92 -3.79 10.26
CA LYS A 91 6.81 -4.31 9.24
C LYS A 91 6.89 -3.34 8.07
N VAL A 92 8.10 -2.95 7.71
CA VAL A 92 8.37 -2.03 6.61
C VAL A 92 9.52 -2.52 5.74
N GLU A 93 9.60 -2.03 4.52
CA GLU A 93 10.78 -2.14 3.68
C GLU A 93 11.70 -0.95 3.98
N ALA A 94 12.86 -1.23 4.56
CA ALA A 94 13.85 -0.21 4.90
C ALA A 94 14.80 0.01 3.74
N VAL A 95 15.03 1.28 3.42
CA VAL A 95 15.97 1.73 2.39
C VAL A 95 16.89 2.82 2.95
N GLU A 96 18.00 3.04 2.26
CA GLU A 96 18.94 4.14 2.55
C GLU A 96 19.08 5.01 1.31
N LEU A 97 18.38 6.14 1.30
CA LEU A 97 18.29 7.05 0.17
C LEU A 97 18.71 8.45 0.60
N ASP A 98 19.47 9.13 -0.26
CA ASP A 98 19.70 10.56 -0.09
C ASP A 98 18.41 11.36 -0.32
N ASP A 99 18.40 12.64 0.05
CA ASP A 99 17.20 13.49 -0.01
C ASP A 99 16.61 13.58 -1.41
N LYS A 100 17.43 13.75 -2.43
CA LYS A 100 16.98 13.83 -3.82
C LYS A 100 16.35 12.52 -4.29
N THR A 101 17.02 11.42 -4.06
CA THR A 101 16.54 10.08 -4.45
C THR A 101 15.28 9.71 -3.69
N GLU A 102 15.19 10.04 -2.40
CA GLU A 102 13.97 9.85 -1.62
C GLU A 102 12.76 10.54 -2.25
N ARG A 103 12.90 11.82 -2.64
CA ARG A 103 11.84 12.60 -3.28
C ARG A 103 11.46 12.04 -4.65
N GLU A 104 12.44 11.65 -5.45
CA GLU A 104 12.23 11.02 -6.75
C GLU A 104 11.45 9.70 -6.58
N GLN A 105 11.82 8.88 -5.61
CA GLN A 105 11.14 7.60 -5.36
C GLN A 105 9.75 7.78 -4.76
N ASN A 106 9.52 8.79 -3.95
CA ASN A 106 8.18 9.12 -3.48
C ASN A 106 7.23 9.38 -4.66
N ILE A 107 7.68 10.15 -5.64
CA ILE A 107 6.90 10.42 -6.84
C ILE A 107 6.78 9.16 -7.71
N PHE A 108 7.87 8.44 -7.93
CA PHE A 108 7.90 7.23 -8.76
C PHE A 108 6.89 6.19 -8.29
N MET A 109 6.86 5.92 -7.00
CA MET A 109 5.94 4.93 -6.41
C MET A 109 4.47 5.36 -6.46
N ASN A 110 4.19 6.63 -6.70
CA ASN A 110 2.85 7.19 -6.82
C ASN A 110 2.49 7.61 -8.25
N SER A 111 3.42 7.50 -9.18
CA SER A 111 3.22 7.95 -10.56
C SER A 111 2.41 6.94 -11.36
N PRO A 112 1.27 7.34 -11.95
CA PRO A 112 0.52 6.48 -12.86
C PRO A 112 1.37 5.97 -14.03
N SER A 113 2.29 6.79 -14.53
CA SER A 113 3.19 6.43 -15.64
C SER A 113 4.14 5.28 -15.28
N ALA A 114 4.52 5.15 -14.01
CA ALA A 114 5.40 4.09 -13.52
C ALA A 114 4.66 2.85 -13.02
N MET A 115 3.39 3.00 -12.63
CA MET A 115 2.57 1.91 -12.11
C MET A 115 1.95 1.04 -13.20
N GLY A 116 1.84 1.56 -14.42
CA GLY A 116 1.16 0.88 -15.51
C GLY A 116 -0.36 0.95 -15.41
N GLU A 117 -1.01 0.29 -16.32
CA GLU A 117 -2.46 0.27 -16.46
C GLU A 117 -3.01 -1.16 -16.38
N PHE A 118 -4.27 -1.28 -16.04
CA PHE A 118 -4.97 -2.56 -16.16
C PHE A 118 -5.19 -2.93 -17.63
N ASP A 119 -4.99 -4.21 -17.95
CA ASP A 119 -5.48 -4.81 -19.18
C ASP A 119 -7.01 -4.89 -19.11
N MET A 120 -7.67 -4.12 -19.99
CA MET A 120 -9.13 -3.95 -19.93
C MET A 120 -9.89 -5.25 -20.22
N GLU A 121 -9.36 -6.09 -21.09
CA GLU A 121 -10.00 -7.39 -21.38
C GLU A 121 -9.90 -8.34 -20.17
N LYS A 122 -8.76 -8.34 -19.50
CA LYS A 122 -8.56 -9.17 -18.30
C LYS A 122 -9.39 -8.67 -17.12
N ILE A 123 -9.48 -7.36 -16.92
CA ILE A 123 -10.28 -6.80 -15.82
C ILE A 123 -11.77 -7.08 -16.00
N LYS A 124 -12.28 -7.03 -17.22
CA LYS A 124 -13.67 -7.37 -17.54
C LYS A 124 -14.02 -8.82 -17.23
N VAL A 125 -13.07 -9.73 -17.39
CA VAL A 125 -13.25 -11.16 -17.06
C VAL A 125 -13.14 -11.40 -15.55
N LEU A 126 -12.20 -10.73 -14.89
CA LEU A 126 -11.88 -10.96 -13.47
C LEU A 126 -12.93 -10.37 -12.53
N VAL A 127 -13.38 -9.14 -12.79
CA VAL A 127 -14.24 -8.40 -11.86
C VAL A 127 -15.57 -9.09 -11.55
N PRO A 128 -16.28 -9.72 -12.51
CA PRO A 128 -17.51 -10.45 -12.19
C PRO A 128 -17.34 -11.64 -11.23
N GLU A 129 -16.12 -12.14 -11.09
CA GLU A 129 -15.80 -13.28 -10.21
C GLU A 129 -15.39 -12.88 -8.79
N ILE A 130 -15.28 -11.58 -8.53
CA ILE A 130 -14.84 -11.03 -7.25
C ILE A 130 -15.84 -10.01 -6.70
N ASP A 131 -15.68 -9.65 -5.45
CA ASP A 131 -16.30 -8.46 -4.88
C ASP A 131 -15.44 -7.23 -5.23
N TYR A 132 -15.90 -6.43 -6.18
CA TYR A 132 -15.13 -5.28 -6.64
C TYR A 132 -14.89 -4.23 -5.54
N LYS A 133 -15.82 -4.11 -4.58
CA LYS A 133 -15.65 -3.21 -3.43
C LYS A 133 -14.55 -3.70 -2.49
N ALA A 134 -14.48 -5.02 -2.26
CA ALA A 134 -13.38 -5.62 -1.50
C ALA A 134 -12.02 -5.42 -2.19
N ALA A 135 -12.01 -5.36 -3.52
CA ALA A 135 -10.82 -5.02 -4.31
C ALA A 135 -10.50 -3.51 -4.33
N GLY A 136 -11.28 -2.70 -3.64
CA GLY A 136 -11.06 -1.25 -3.56
C GLY A 136 -11.61 -0.46 -4.74
N LEU A 137 -12.31 -1.09 -5.66
CA LEU A 137 -12.89 -0.45 -6.82
C LEU A 137 -14.23 0.23 -6.48
N SER A 138 -14.55 1.29 -7.21
CA SER A 138 -15.78 2.05 -7.08
C SER A 138 -16.76 1.75 -8.25
N GLU A 139 -18.01 2.19 -8.11
CA GLU A 139 -18.97 2.15 -9.21
C GLU A 139 -18.48 2.95 -10.43
N ALA A 140 -17.81 4.07 -10.18
CA ALA A 140 -17.21 4.87 -11.25
C ALA A 140 -16.15 4.08 -12.02
N ASP A 141 -15.35 3.28 -11.33
CA ASP A 141 -14.37 2.38 -11.96
C ASP A 141 -15.09 1.34 -12.85
N MET A 142 -16.20 0.78 -12.36
CA MET A 142 -17.00 -0.17 -13.14
C MET A 142 -17.54 0.44 -14.41
N ASN A 143 -17.99 1.68 -14.35
CA ASN A 143 -18.44 2.42 -15.54
C ASN A 143 -17.30 2.67 -16.52
N ILE A 144 -16.12 3.06 -16.05
CA ILE A 144 -14.91 3.25 -16.87
C ILE A 144 -14.54 1.96 -17.58
N TYR A 145 -14.62 0.81 -16.87
CA TYR A 145 -14.29 -0.50 -17.45
C TYR A 145 -15.41 -1.03 -18.37
N GLY A 146 -16.54 -0.35 -18.45
CA GLY A 146 -17.69 -0.82 -19.24
C GLY A 146 -18.35 -2.07 -18.66
N ILE A 147 -18.20 -2.30 -17.38
CA ILE A 147 -18.81 -3.42 -16.66
C ILE A 147 -20.18 -2.95 -16.20
N ARG A 148 -21.24 -3.52 -16.77
CA ARG A 148 -22.61 -3.29 -16.28
C ARG A 148 -22.76 -3.93 -14.91
N HIS A 149 -23.45 -3.23 -13.98
CA HIS A 149 -23.98 -3.82 -12.77
C HIS A 149 -24.99 -4.92 -13.08
N ALA A 150 -24.52 -6.03 -13.60
CA ALA A 150 -25.28 -7.29 -13.54
C ALA A 150 -25.28 -7.80 -12.08
N GLY A 151 -25.11 -6.86 -11.15
CA GLY A 151 -24.64 -7.15 -9.83
C GLY A 151 -25.69 -7.36 -8.81
N ARG A 152 -26.92 -7.49 -9.12
CA ARG A 152 -27.83 -8.02 -8.13
C ARG A 152 -27.71 -9.55 -8.14
N ASN A 153 -26.90 -10.06 -7.22
CA ASN A 153 -27.06 -11.39 -6.66
C ASN A 153 -26.52 -12.61 -7.42
N LYS A 154 -25.34 -12.56 -8.03
CA LYS A 154 -24.65 -13.83 -8.28
C LYS A 154 -24.04 -14.46 -7.01
N PHE A 155 -24.03 -13.72 -5.89
CA PHE A 155 -23.50 -14.18 -4.60
C PHE A 155 -24.49 -14.09 -3.45
N ARG A 156 -25.80 -14.01 -3.71
CA ARG A 156 -26.78 -14.40 -2.71
C ARG A 156 -26.83 -15.90 -2.67
N THR A 157 -26.09 -16.48 -1.75
CA THR A 157 -26.46 -17.77 -1.19
C THR A 157 -27.84 -17.61 -0.57
N VAL A 158 -28.75 -18.30 -1.14
CA VAL A 158 -30.04 -18.55 -0.53
C VAL A 158 -29.79 -19.37 0.73
#